data_18c40280a1e58c0f927a98a8f398dcbc
#
_entry.id   18c40280a1e58c0f927a98a8f398dcbc
#
_cell.length_a   1.000
_cell.length_b   1.000
_cell.length_c   1.000
_cell.angle_alpha   90.00
_cell.angle_beta   90.00
_cell.angle_gamma   90.00
#
_symmetry.space_group_name_H-M   'P 1'
#
loop_
_entity.id
_entity.type
_entity.pdbx_description
1 polymer ?
#
loop_
_entity_poly.entity_id
_entity_poly.type
_entity_poly.pdbx_seq_one_letter_code
_entity_poly.pdbx_strand_id
1 'polypeptide(L)'
;MTTPEVMTRKVITQGHRSSWSRRVRAHPGRALAWGGLVVLLFITLFPFWWMFKEALTHNRDLFGDFGLWPKDPTIVNFKRVLGLASPAEQQAAFPNQLVQLDFIENLINSVVFTAVVALGSVASSSLAAYAFARLNWRGRNVVFGVFLSALMVPPIFGVLPNFILMKELGWVYTWNGLIAPYVLMSPFALFFLRQFFLNIPQETEEAARLDGLGTWGIFRRICLPMSRAPVSTLLTIQAVFAWNEYLWPQLITNGSHAQVLTVALAFFVLNTPGVARDWTGFMAATTLTVIPLVLFMLAFGRKLVTSLQLGSAGK
;
A
#
# COMPACT_ATOMS: atom_id res chain seq x y z
N MET A 1 3.27 90.18 -6.84
CA MET A 1 1.86 89.87 -7.26
C MET A 1 1.97 89.14 -8.56
N THR A 2 1.97 87.80 -8.55
CA THR A 2 1.96 86.95 -9.74
C THR A 2 1.11 85.77 -9.45
N THR A 3 0.03 85.61 -10.19
CA THR A 3 -0.97 84.56 -10.17
C THR A 3 -0.39 83.28 -10.79
N PRO A 4 -0.64 82.08 -10.27
CA PRO A 4 -0.25 80.83 -10.94
C PRO A 4 -1.38 80.32 -11.89
N GLU A 5 -0.90 79.98 -13.10
CA GLU A 5 -1.68 79.31 -14.15
C GLU A 5 -2.14 77.92 -13.75
N VAL A 6 -3.39 77.65 -14.00
CA VAL A 6 -4.02 76.33 -13.84
C VAL A 6 -3.74 75.51 -15.11
N MET A 7 -2.80 74.52 -15.02
CA MET A 7 -2.62 73.52 -16.07
C MET A 7 -3.75 72.47 -16.02
N THR A 8 -4.67 72.54 -16.95
CA THR A 8 -5.66 71.51 -17.23
C THR A 8 -5.02 70.29 -17.89
N ARG A 9 -4.84 69.21 -17.12
CA ARG A 9 -4.34 67.92 -17.61
C ARG A 9 -5.49 67.17 -18.32
N LYS A 10 -5.44 67.09 -19.68
CA LYS A 10 -6.27 66.20 -20.49
C LYS A 10 -5.98 64.76 -20.14
N VAL A 11 -6.92 64.07 -19.52
CA VAL A 11 -6.90 62.61 -19.31
C VAL A 11 -7.29 61.94 -20.64
N ILE A 12 -6.29 61.41 -21.34
CA ILE A 12 -6.50 60.58 -22.53
C ILE A 12 -6.85 59.19 -22.02
N THR A 13 -8.14 58.83 -22.03
CA THR A 13 -8.59 57.47 -21.87
C THR A 13 -8.29 56.63 -23.11
N GLN A 14 -7.10 56.03 -23.15
CA GLN A 14 -6.82 54.97 -24.11
C GLN A 14 -7.51 53.68 -23.65
N GLY A 15 -8.61 53.35 -24.29
CA GLY A 15 -9.29 52.06 -24.15
C GLY A 15 -8.36 50.94 -24.65
N HIS A 16 -7.68 50.28 -23.73
CA HIS A 16 -6.97 49.04 -24.01
C HIS A 16 -8.01 47.90 -24.10
N ARG A 17 -8.60 47.74 -25.30
CA ARG A 17 -9.21 46.45 -25.68
C ARG A 17 -8.10 45.43 -25.88
N SER A 18 -7.63 44.82 -24.81
CA SER A 18 -6.79 43.64 -24.92
C SER A 18 -7.67 42.45 -25.33
N SER A 19 -7.65 42.15 -26.63
CA SER A 19 -8.19 40.90 -27.16
C SER A 19 -7.41 39.73 -26.59
N TRP A 20 -7.92 39.14 -25.52
CA TRP A 20 -7.40 37.92 -24.95
C TRP A 20 -7.79 36.69 -25.80
N SER A 21 -7.42 36.68 -27.08
CA SER A 21 -7.34 35.46 -27.85
C SER A 21 -5.94 34.83 -27.60
N ARG A 22 -5.70 34.31 -26.41
CA ARG A 22 -4.60 33.34 -26.23
C ARG A 22 -4.95 32.10 -27.02
N ARG A 23 -4.57 32.06 -28.28
CA ARG A 23 -4.42 30.78 -29.01
C ARG A 23 -3.47 29.93 -28.17
N VAL A 24 -4.04 28.92 -27.50
CA VAL A 24 -3.28 27.86 -26.86
C VAL A 24 -2.50 27.19 -27.98
N ARG A 25 -1.26 27.63 -28.24
CA ARG A 25 -0.33 26.93 -29.13
C ARG A 25 -0.18 25.54 -28.50
N ALA A 26 -0.75 24.56 -29.16
CA ALA A 26 -0.53 23.16 -28.81
C ALA A 26 0.97 22.90 -28.95
N HIS A 27 1.70 22.89 -27.84
CA HIS A 27 3.10 22.53 -27.84
C HIS A 27 3.19 21.06 -28.23
N PRO A 28 3.89 20.68 -29.34
CA PRO A 28 3.98 19.32 -29.81
C PRO A 28 4.52 18.36 -28.72
N GLY A 29 5.40 18.84 -27.84
CA GLY A 29 5.86 18.10 -26.68
C GLY A 29 4.77 17.74 -25.68
N ARG A 30 3.71 18.56 -25.56
CA ARG A 30 2.58 18.27 -24.66
C ARG A 30 1.69 17.16 -25.25
N ALA A 31 1.46 17.16 -26.57
CA ALA A 31 0.73 16.08 -27.24
C ALA A 31 1.50 14.75 -27.17
N LEU A 32 2.83 14.79 -27.37
CA LEU A 32 3.68 13.61 -27.21
C LEU A 32 3.67 13.07 -25.77
N ALA A 33 3.75 13.96 -24.76
CA ALA A 33 3.66 13.56 -23.35
C ALA A 33 2.31 12.92 -22.99
N TRP A 34 1.19 13.47 -23.48
CA TRP A 34 -0.13 12.87 -23.30
C TRP A 34 -0.25 11.53 -24.03
N GLY A 35 0.26 11.42 -25.26
CA GLY A 35 0.31 10.16 -26.00
C GLY A 35 1.10 9.09 -25.27
N GLY A 36 2.29 9.43 -24.76
CA GLY A 36 3.10 8.52 -23.95
C GLY A 36 2.39 8.08 -22.66
N LEU A 37 1.68 9.02 -21.99
CA LEU A 37 0.93 8.71 -20.78
C LEU A 37 -0.25 7.78 -21.05
N VAL A 38 -0.99 7.96 -22.15
CA VAL A 38 -2.09 7.06 -22.56
C VAL A 38 -1.56 5.66 -22.87
N VAL A 39 -0.44 5.55 -23.61
CA VAL A 39 0.20 4.26 -23.91
C VAL A 39 0.64 3.57 -22.62
N LEU A 40 1.29 4.29 -21.72
CA LEU A 40 1.70 3.76 -20.41
C LEU A 40 0.51 3.28 -19.59
N LEU A 41 -0.57 4.05 -19.56
CA LEU A 41 -1.81 3.70 -18.87
C LEU A 41 -2.43 2.42 -19.45
N PHE A 42 -2.47 2.32 -20.78
CA PHE A 42 -2.98 1.12 -21.47
C PHE A 42 -2.14 -0.11 -21.13
N ILE A 43 -0.80 -0.03 -21.23
CA ILE A 43 0.11 -1.13 -20.88
C ILE A 43 -0.08 -1.56 -19.41
N THR A 44 -0.27 -0.59 -18.50
CA THR A 44 -0.45 -0.86 -17.07
C THR A 44 -1.81 -1.49 -16.75
N LEU A 45 -2.88 -1.06 -17.42
CA LEU A 45 -4.24 -1.54 -17.16
C LEU A 45 -4.58 -2.82 -17.92
N PHE A 46 -3.89 -3.11 -19.04
CA PHE A 46 -4.17 -4.26 -19.88
C PHE A 46 -4.12 -5.61 -19.15
N PRO A 47 -3.11 -5.91 -18.28
CA PRO A 47 -3.10 -7.17 -17.52
C PRO A 47 -4.32 -7.32 -16.59
N PHE A 48 -4.77 -6.23 -15.97
CA PHE A 48 -5.95 -6.25 -15.10
C PHE A 48 -7.24 -6.46 -15.90
N TRP A 49 -7.33 -5.83 -17.06
CA TRP A 49 -8.42 -6.07 -18.02
C TRP A 49 -8.45 -7.53 -18.45
N TRP A 50 -7.30 -8.09 -18.84
CA TRP A 50 -7.18 -9.49 -19.27
C TRP A 50 -7.57 -10.45 -18.15
N MET A 51 -7.09 -10.21 -16.94
CA MET A 51 -7.47 -11.00 -15.75
C MET A 51 -8.98 -10.97 -15.52
N PHE A 52 -9.60 -9.80 -15.60
CA PHE A 52 -11.06 -9.67 -15.48
C PHE A 52 -11.81 -10.37 -16.62
N LYS A 53 -11.32 -10.26 -17.84
CA LYS A 53 -11.87 -10.97 -19.02
C LYS A 53 -11.83 -12.49 -18.81
N GLU A 54 -10.69 -13.01 -18.38
CA GLU A 54 -10.54 -14.46 -18.14
C GLU A 54 -11.40 -14.95 -16.95
N ALA A 55 -11.63 -14.11 -15.95
CA ALA A 55 -12.55 -14.40 -14.87
C ALA A 55 -14.00 -14.59 -15.34
N LEU A 56 -14.39 -13.97 -16.45
CA LEU A 56 -15.69 -14.09 -17.09
C LEU A 56 -15.73 -15.17 -18.17
N THR A 57 -14.62 -15.87 -18.46
CA THR A 57 -14.52 -16.87 -19.51
C THR A 57 -14.81 -18.27 -18.94
N HIS A 58 -15.49 -19.15 -19.71
CA HIS A 58 -15.62 -20.55 -19.33
C HIS A 58 -14.26 -21.26 -19.44
N ASN A 59 -13.99 -22.16 -18.49
CA ASN A 59 -12.68 -22.86 -18.46
C ASN A 59 -12.38 -23.63 -19.76
N ARG A 60 -13.40 -24.14 -20.46
CA ARG A 60 -13.27 -24.82 -21.75
C ARG A 60 -12.76 -23.90 -22.87
N ASP A 61 -13.02 -22.60 -22.80
CA ASP A 61 -12.74 -21.61 -23.84
C ASP A 61 -11.44 -20.82 -23.57
N LEU A 62 -10.79 -21.04 -22.41
CA LEU A 62 -9.62 -20.31 -21.91
C LEU A 62 -8.48 -20.21 -22.95
N PHE A 63 -8.19 -21.29 -23.65
CA PHE A 63 -7.09 -21.36 -24.65
C PHE A 63 -7.56 -21.16 -26.09
N GLY A 64 -8.86 -20.97 -26.30
CA GLY A 64 -9.46 -20.81 -27.64
C GLY A 64 -10.04 -19.44 -27.92
N ASP A 65 -10.23 -18.60 -26.90
CA ASP A 65 -10.84 -17.27 -27.03
C ASP A 65 -9.83 -16.14 -26.73
N PHE A 66 -9.13 -15.71 -27.77
CA PHE A 66 -8.19 -14.58 -27.72
C PHE A 66 -8.84 -13.21 -27.99
N GLY A 67 -10.18 -13.14 -28.00
CA GLY A 67 -10.91 -11.87 -28.13
C GLY A 67 -10.67 -10.95 -26.93
N LEU A 68 -10.87 -9.65 -27.14
CA LEU A 68 -10.81 -8.66 -26.05
C LEU A 68 -11.98 -8.77 -25.08
N TRP A 69 -13.03 -9.52 -25.45
CA TRP A 69 -14.21 -9.82 -24.64
C TRP A 69 -14.60 -11.28 -24.82
N PRO A 70 -15.08 -11.98 -23.77
CA PRO A 70 -15.51 -13.38 -23.88
C PRO A 70 -16.69 -13.52 -24.83
N LYS A 71 -16.71 -14.57 -25.65
CA LYS A 71 -17.85 -14.87 -26.56
C LYS A 71 -19.12 -15.23 -25.78
N ASP A 72 -18.96 -15.94 -24.68
CA ASP A 72 -20.04 -16.37 -23.79
C ASP A 72 -19.64 -16.02 -22.34
N PRO A 73 -19.90 -14.77 -21.86
CA PRO A 73 -19.47 -14.32 -20.56
C PRO A 73 -20.28 -15.02 -19.43
N THR A 74 -19.55 -15.48 -18.41
CA THR A 74 -20.14 -16.14 -17.24
C THR A 74 -19.67 -15.54 -15.92
N ILE A 75 -20.55 -15.46 -14.92
CA ILE A 75 -20.21 -15.08 -13.54
C ILE A 75 -19.99 -16.29 -12.62
N VAL A 76 -20.07 -17.51 -13.15
CA VAL A 76 -19.98 -18.75 -12.38
C VAL A 76 -18.63 -18.85 -11.64
N ASN A 77 -17.53 -18.39 -12.25
CA ASN A 77 -16.23 -18.40 -11.59
C ASN A 77 -16.20 -17.54 -10.31
N PHE A 78 -16.84 -16.36 -10.34
CA PHE A 78 -16.99 -15.51 -9.14
C PHE A 78 -17.89 -16.19 -8.09
N LYS A 79 -19.01 -16.80 -8.50
CA LYS A 79 -19.89 -17.55 -7.57
C LYS A 79 -19.13 -18.68 -6.90
N ARG A 80 -18.31 -19.43 -7.66
CA ARG A 80 -17.50 -20.54 -7.14
C ARG A 80 -16.49 -20.06 -6.10
N VAL A 81 -15.77 -19.00 -6.39
CA VAL A 81 -14.78 -18.41 -5.48
C VAL A 81 -15.44 -17.90 -4.19
N LEU A 82 -16.63 -17.32 -4.30
CA LEU A 82 -17.38 -16.81 -3.13
C LEU A 82 -18.18 -17.88 -2.39
N GLY A 83 -18.12 -19.13 -2.83
CA GLY A 83 -18.91 -20.22 -2.22
C GLY A 83 -20.41 -20.13 -2.48
N LEU A 84 -20.83 -19.37 -3.51
CA LEU A 84 -22.24 -19.12 -3.87
C LEU A 84 -22.72 -20.00 -5.05
N ALA A 85 -21.83 -20.79 -5.66
CA ALA A 85 -22.18 -21.67 -6.76
C ALA A 85 -22.89 -22.94 -6.24
N SER A 86 -23.95 -23.34 -6.93
CA SER A 86 -24.58 -24.64 -6.65
C SER A 86 -23.63 -25.79 -7.02
N PRO A 87 -23.78 -26.98 -6.43
CA PRO A 87 -22.97 -28.16 -6.79
C PRO A 87 -23.01 -28.47 -8.29
N ALA A 88 -24.14 -28.26 -8.95
CA ALA A 88 -24.29 -28.47 -10.39
C ALA A 88 -23.49 -27.42 -11.21
N GLU A 89 -23.56 -26.15 -10.83
CA GLU A 89 -22.77 -25.08 -11.46
C GLU A 89 -21.25 -25.32 -11.27
N GLN A 90 -20.85 -25.76 -10.08
CA GLN A 90 -19.45 -26.06 -9.77
C GLN A 90 -18.94 -27.24 -10.60
N GLN A 91 -19.70 -28.34 -10.67
CA GLN A 91 -19.38 -29.51 -11.47
C GLN A 91 -19.32 -29.19 -12.97
N ALA A 92 -20.24 -28.37 -13.47
CA ALA A 92 -20.27 -27.97 -14.88
C ALA A 92 -19.12 -27.06 -15.27
N ALA A 93 -18.73 -26.11 -14.37
CA ALA A 93 -17.66 -25.16 -14.64
C ALA A 93 -16.26 -25.78 -14.53
N PHE A 94 -16.04 -26.61 -13.52
CA PHE A 94 -14.77 -27.28 -13.27
C PHE A 94 -15.00 -28.66 -12.65
N PRO A 95 -15.17 -29.72 -13.47
CA PRO A 95 -15.30 -31.09 -13.01
C PRO A 95 -14.07 -31.51 -12.17
N ASN A 96 -14.28 -32.25 -11.09
CA ASN A 96 -13.23 -32.78 -10.23
C ASN A 96 -12.38 -31.73 -9.48
N GLN A 97 -12.96 -30.60 -9.11
CA GLN A 97 -12.29 -29.66 -8.21
C GLN A 97 -12.12 -30.30 -6.82
N LEU A 98 -10.87 -30.56 -6.45
CA LEU A 98 -10.51 -31.17 -5.17
C LEU A 98 -10.23 -30.12 -4.08
N VAL A 99 -9.87 -28.90 -4.47
CA VAL A 99 -9.50 -27.82 -3.55
C VAL A 99 -10.56 -26.73 -3.63
N GLN A 100 -11.23 -26.46 -2.52
CA GLN A 100 -12.09 -25.29 -2.37
C GLN A 100 -11.27 -24.14 -1.78
N LEU A 101 -11.55 -22.93 -2.26
CA LEU A 101 -10.97 -21.72 -1.73
C LEU A 101 -11.95 -21.09 -0.74
N ASP A 102 -11.62 -21.07 0.53
CA ASP A 102 -12.37 -20.33 1.55
C ASP A 102 -12.03 -18.84 1.45
N PHE A 103 -12.45 -18.23 0.31
CA PHE A 103 -12.04 -16.89 -0.10
C PHE A 103 -12.33 -15.85 0.98
N ILE A 104 -13.51 -15.87 1.58
CA ILE A 104 -13.93 -14.87 2.58
C ILE A 104 -13.10 -14.98 3.86
N GLU A 105 -12.87 -16.21 4.36
CA GLU A 105 -12.03 -16.42 5.55
C GLU A 105 -10.59 -15.91 5.29
N ASN A 106 -9.99 -16.32 4.18
CA ASN A 106 -8.63 -15.91 3.82
C ASN A 106 -8.53 -14.40 3.54
N LEU A 107 -9.59 -13.78 3.00
CA LEU A 107 -9.67 -12.33 2.82
C LEU A 107 -9.68 -11.60 4.17
N ILE A 108 -10.51 -12.05 5.11
CA ILE A 108 -10.58 -11.50 6.46
C ILE A 108 -9.22 -11.65 7.14
N ASN A 109 -8.59 -12.81 7.03
CA ASN A 109 -7.25 -13.06 7.57
C ASN A 109 -6.21 -12.09 6.99
N SER A 110 -6.23 -11.85 5.68
CA SER A 110 -5.34 -10.87 5.04
C SER A 110 -5.59 -9.44 5.53
N VAL A 111 -6.84 -9.04 5.70
CA VAL A 111 -7.18 -7.71 6.23
C VAL A 111 -6.70 -7.57 7.68
N VAL A 112 -6.95 -8.57 8.52
CA VAL A 112 -6.51 -8.57 9.92
C VAL A 112 -4.98 -8.56 10.01
N PHE A 113 -4.30 -9.44 9.28
CA PHE A 113 -2.84 -9.49 9.22
C PHE A 113 -2.25 -8.14 8.80
N THR A 114 -2.75 -7.57 7.70
CA THR A 114 -2.30 -6.28 7.18
C THR A 114 -2.50 -5.16 8.20
N ALA A 115 -3.68 -5.10 8.82
CA ALA A 115 -4.00 -4.07 9.82
C ALA A 115 -3.10 -4.19 11.05
N VAL A 116 -2.96 -5.39 11.61
CA VAL A 116 -2.14 -5.62 12.82
C VAL A 116 -0.67 -5.34 12.56
N VAL A 117 -0.12 -5.80 11.43
CA VAL A 117 1.28 -5.56 11.07
C VAL A 117 1.53 -4.07 10.81
N ALA A 118 0.70 -3.41 10.00
CA ALA A 118 0.90 -1.99 9.68
C ALA A 118 0.78 -1.11 10.93
N LEU A 119 -0.27 -1.29 11.72
CA LEU A 119 -0.48 -0.50 12.94
C LEU A 119 0.59 -0.80 14.00
N GLY A 120 0.89 -2.07 14.25
CA GLY A 120 1.87 -2.49 15.25
C GLY A 120 3.29 -2.04 14.91
N SER A 121 3.73 -2.27 13.68
CA SER A 121 5.05 -1.84 13.20
C SER A 121 5.21 -0.31 13.23
N VAL A 122 4.21 0.45 12.80
CA VAL A 122 4.29 1.92 12.82
C VAL A 122 4.21 2.46 14.24
N ALA A 123 3.37 1.90 15.11
CA ALA A 123 3.28 2.31 16.50
C ALA A 123 4.60 2.07 17.24
N SER A 124 5.15 0.85 17.17
CA SER A 124 6.42 0.48 17.80
C SER A 124 7.60 1.30 17.25
N SER A 125 7.65 1.47 15.91
CA SER A 125 8.67 2.30 15.26
C SER A 125 8.56 3.78 15.62
N SER A 126 7.34 4.32 15.82
CA SER A 126 7.14 5.70 16.24
C SER A 126 7.68 5.95 17.65
N LEU A 127 7.43 5.01 18.56
CA LEU A 127 7.97 5.07 19.93
C LEU A 127 9.49 5.02 19.94
N ALA A 128 10.06 4.06 19.19
CA ALA A 128 11.50 3.92 19.06
C ALA A 128 12.12 5.17 18.38
N ALA A 129 11.52 5.66 17.30
CA ALA A 129 11.99 6.84 16.58
C ALA A 129 12.02 8.09 17.49
N TYR A 130 10.99 8.26 18.34
CA TYR A 130 10.95 9.33 19.31
C TYR A 130 12.08 9.19 20.34
N ALA A 131 12.31 7.98 20.87
CA ALA A 131 13.39 7.73 21.81
C ALA A 131 14.77 8.03 21.18
N PHE A 132 15.00 7.63 19.93
CA PHE A 132 16.23 7.90 19.21
C PHE A 132 16.38 9.35 18.71
N ALA A 133 15.31 10.08 18.53
CA ALA A 133 15.36 11.47 18.08
C ALA A 133 15.49 12.46 19.25
N ARG A 134 14.72 12.26 20.32
CA ARG A 134 14.43 13.29 21.33
C ARG A 134 14.93 12.97 22.74
N LEU A 135 15.11 11.69 23.07
CA LEU A 135 15.59 11.32 24.39
C LEU A 135 17.12 11.22 24.39
N ASN A 136 17.72 11.75 25.47
CA ASN A 136 19.15 11.66 25.68
C ASN A 136 19.47 10.46 26.60
N TRP A 137 20.13 9.44 26.01
CA TRP A 137 20.61 8.28 26.76
C TRP A 137 21.96 7.78 26.21
N ARG A 138 22.72 7.10 27.05
CA ARG A 138 24.08 6.63 26.68
C ARG A 138 23.99 5.52 25.63
N GLY A 139 24.81 5.63 24.59
CA GLY A 139 24.86 4.63 23.51
C GLY A 139 23.81 4.81 22.41
N ARG A 140 22.94 5.82 22.47
CA ARG A 140 21.87 6.07 21.49
C ARG A 140 22.33 5.95 20.04
N ASN A 141 23.44 6.61 19.69
CA ASN A 141 23.92 6.64 18.31
C ASN A 141 24.52 5.29 17.87
N VAL A 142 25.14 4.56 18.78
CA VAL A 142 25.70 3.22 18.50
C VAL A 142 24.55 2.25 18.24
N VAL A 143 23.55 2.19 19.12
CA VAL A 143 22.38 1.32 18.94
C VAL A 143 21.61 1.67 17.67
N PHE A 144 21.42 2.97 17.39
CA PHE A 144 20.82 3.41 16.14
C PHE A 144 21.64 2.95 14.92
N GLY A 145 22.97 3.04 14.97
CA GLY A 145 23.85 2.53 13.92
C GLY A 145 23.69 1.02 13.68
N VAL A 146 23.55 0.22 14.76
CA VAL A 146 23.26 -1.21 14.66
C VAL A 146 21.91 -1.47 13.95
N PHE A 147 20.85 -0.72 14.29
CA PHE A 147 19.57 -0.82 13.56
C PHE A 147 19.71 -0.46 12.08
N LEU A 148 20.50 0.56 11.76
CA LEU A 148 20.76 0.92 10.36
C LEU A 148 21.54 -0.15 9.60
N SER A 149 22.51 -0.80 10.26
CA SER A 149 23.26 -1.88 9.63
C SER A 149 22.38 -3.08 9.27
N ALA A 150 21.28 -3.30 10.01
CA ALA A 150 20.31 -4.33 9.68
C ALA A 150 19.63 -4.11 8.32
N LEU A 151 19.55 -2.86 7.82
CA LEU A 151 19.03 -2.57 6.46
C LEU A 151 19.94 -3.11 5.35
N MET A 152 21.20 -3.38 5.65
CA MET A 152 22.16 -3.95 4.68
C MET A 152 22.00 -5.47 4.53
N VAL A 153 21.29 -6.11 5.47
CA VAL A 153 21.05 -7.55 5.42
C VAL A 153 19.79 -7.83 4.61
N PRO A 154 19.88 -8.56 3.49
CA PRO A 154 18.69 -8.93 2.73
C PRO A 154 17.71 -9.73 3.60
N PRO A 155 16.39 -9.38 3.58
CA PRO A 155 15.39 -10.01 4.46
C PRO A 155 15.32 -11.54 4.36
N ILE A 156 15.65 -12.09 3.19
CA ILE A 156 15.62 -13.53 2.93
C ILE A 156 16.52 -14.35 3.91
N PHE A 157 17.64 -13.78 4.36
CA PHE A 157 18.52 -14.45 5.31
C PHE A 157 17.90 -14.58 6.71
N GLY A 158 16.95 -13.74 7.06
CA GLY A 158 16.22 -13.82 8.32
C GLY A 158 15.11 -14.88 8.34
N VAL A 159 14.67 -15.38 7.18
CA VAL A 159 13.51 -16.27 7.08
C VAL A 159 13.72 -17.57 7.84
N LEU A 160 14.84 -18.25 7.57
CA LEU A 160 15.13 -19.55 8.21
C LEU A 160 15.37 -19.45 9.72
N PRO A 161 16.19 -18.53 10.24
CA PRO A 161 16.32 -18.32 11.68
C PRO A 161 15.01 -18.00 12.38
N ASN A 162 14.18 -17.11 11.79
CA ASN A 162 12.87 -16.79 12.34
C ASN A 162 11.93 -18.01 12.34
N PHE A 163 11.95 -18.82 11.29
CA PHE A 163 11.14 -20.04 11.24
C PHE A 163 11.55 -21.05 12.36
N ILE A 164 12.86 -21.25 12.57
CA ILE A 164 13.37 -22.12 13.64
C ILE A 164 12.89 -21.58 15.00
N LEU A 165 13.02 -20.27 15.23
CA LEU A 165 12.55 -19.64 16.46
C LEU A 165 11.05 -19.85 16.68
N MET A 166 10.21 -19.61 15.66
CA MET A 166 8.76 -19.84 15.77
C MET A 166 8.43 -21.31 16.03
N LYS A 167 9.20 -22.24 15.46
CA LYS A 167 9.05 -23.66 15.71
C LYS A 167 9.39 -24.03 17.17
N GLU A 168 10.48 -23.51 17.71
CA GLU A 168 10.88 -23.73 19.11
C GLU A 168 9.86 -23.14 20.09
N LEU A 169 9.26 -21.98 19.76
CA LEU A 169 8.19 -21.36 20.55
C LEU A 169 6.82 -22.06 20.40
N GLY A 170 6.70 -23.03 19.51
CA GLY A 170 5.40 -23.68 19.21
C GLY A 170 4.40 -22.76 18.52
N TRP A 171 4.87 -21.74 17.80
CA TRP A 171 4.03 -20.74 17.14
C TRP A 171 3.80 -21.00 15.64
N VAL A 172 4.34 -22.08 15.09
CA VAL A 172 4.03 -22.51 13.71
C VAL A 172 2.52 -22.84 13.62
N TYR A 173 1.89 -22.50 12.53
CA TYR A 173 0.45 -22.61 12.27
C TYR A 173 -0.45 -21.74 13.15
N THR A 174 0.10 -20.70 13.77
CA THR A 174 -0.65 -19.76 14.62
C THR A 174 -0.52 -18.31 14.18
N TRP A 175 -1.46 -17.47 14.61
CA TRP A 175 -1.42 -16.03 14.44
C TRP A 175 -0.17 -15.38 15.07
N ASN A 176 0.30 -15.91 16.20
CA ASN A 176 1.49 -15.39 16.85
C ASN A 176 2.73 -15.54 15.96
N GLY A 177 2.92 -16.71 15.37
CA GLY A 177 4.02 -16.94 14.44
C GLY A 177 3.92 -16.12 13.17
N LEU A 178 2.70 -15.88 12.69
CA LEU A 178 2.46 -15.06 11.49
C LEU A 178 2.83 -13.58 11.73
N ILE A 179 2.45 -13.02 12.88
CA ILE A 179 2.52 -11.59 13.16
C ILE A 179 3.85 -11.17 13.82
N ALA A 180 4.40 -12.00 14.71
CA ALA A 180 5.51 -11.62 15.58
C ALA A 180 6.72 -11.01 14.86
N PRO A 181 7.21 -11.52 13.73
CA PRO A 181 8.36 -10.94 13.04
C PRO A 181 8.13 -9.54 12.47
N TYR A 182 6.88 -9.17 12.23
CA TYR A 182 6.51 -7.92 11.53
C TYR A 182 5.94 -6.83 12.44
N VAL A 183 5.36 -7.19 13.60
CA VAL A 183 4.66 -6.24 14.46
C VAL A 183 5.59 -5.30 15.22
N LEU A 184 6.84 -5.70 15.40
CA LEU A 184 7.87 -4.89 16.06
C LEU A 184 8.44 -3.85 15.10
N MET A 185 9.22 -2.91 15.66
CA MET A 185 9.86 -1.84 14.91
C MET A 185 10.71 -2.37 13.76
N SER A 186 10.46 -1.84 12.57
CA SER A 186 11.33 -2.08 11.41
C SER A 186 12.44 -1.04 11.35
N PRO A 187 13.70 -1.42 10.97
CA PRO A 187 14.80 -0.47 10.84
C PRO A 187 14.48 0.68 9.86
N PHE A 188 13.78 0.39 8.77
CA PHE A 188 13.35 1.40 7.81
C PHE A 188 12.34 2.39 8.43
N ALA A 189 11.30 1.88 9.11
CA ALA A 189 10.27 2.69 9.73
C ALA A 189 10.85 3.58 10.84
N LEU A 190 11.75 3.00 11.65
CA LEU A 190 12.50 3.71 12.68
C LEU A 190 13.32 4.86 12.10
N PHE A 191 14.14 4.58 11.08
CA PHE A 191 14.95 5.59 10.40
C PHE A 191 14.09 6.70 9.81
N PHE A 192 13.06 6.32 9.06
CA PHE A 192 12.16 7.26 8.38
C PHE A 192 11.52 8.23 9.38
N LEU A 193 10.86 7.72 10.42
CA LEU A 193 10.19 8.57 11.41
C LEU A 193 11.17 9.40 12.23
N ARG A 194 12.34 8.85 12.57
CA ARG A 194 13.37 9.62 13.29
C ARG A 194 13.79 10.88 12.54
N GLN A 195 13.93 10.83 11.21
CA GLN A 195 14.27 12.02 10.41
C GLN A 195 13.20 13.10 10.53
N PHE A 196 11.93 12.73 10.53
CA PHE A 196 10.83 13.70 10.71
C PHE A 196 10.77 14.25 12.13
N PHE A 197 10.97 13.43 13.15
CA PHE A 197 10.98 13.91 14.53
C PHE A 197 12.14 14.87 14.79
N LEU A 198 13.31 14.66 14.22
CA LEU A 198 14.44 15.59 14.33
C LEU A 198 14.16 16.98 13.75
N ASN A 199 13.25 17.10 12.79
CA ASN A 199 12.90 18.36 12.15
C ASN A 199 11.86 19.17 12.92
N ILE A 200 11.29 18.65 14.01
CA ILE A 200 10.37 19.40 14.86
C ILE A 200 11.20 20.41 15.69
N PRO A 201 10.83 21.72 15.72
CA PRO A 201 11.56 22.71 16.51
C PRO A 201 11.63 22.35 18.01
N GLN A 202 12.79 22.50 18.61
CA GLN A 202 12.99 22.19 20.04
C GLN A 202 12.19 23.13 20.95
N GLU A 203 12.03 24.39 20.54
CA GLU A 203 11.26 25.40 21.25
C GLU A 203 9.81 24.95 21.50
N THR A 204 9.23 24.18 20.58
CA THR A 204 7.87 23.63 20.74
C THR A 204 7.80 22.61 21.88
N GLU A 205 8.83 21.78 22.05
CA GLU A 205 8.90 20.82 23.14
C GLU A 205 9.24 21.49 24.48
N GLU A 206 10.10 22.52 24.47
CA GLU A 206 10.47 23.29 25.65
C GLU A 206 9.24 24.05 26.20
N ALA A 207 8.47 24.73 25.34
CA ALA A 207 7.23 25.38 25.73
C ALA A 207 6.24 24.38 26.36
N ALA A 208 6.09 23.21 25.77
CA ALA A 208 5.22 22.15 26.30
C ALA A 208 5.70 21.61 27.66
N ARG A 209 7.01 21.57 27.91
CA ARG A 209 7.57 21.21 29.23
C ARG A 209 7.28 22.27 30.28
N LEU A 210 7.34 23.54 29.88
CA LEU A 210 6.95 24.66 30.78
C LEU A 210 5.46 24.61 31.15
N ASP A 211 4.61 24.13 30.19
CA ASP A 211 3.19 23.87 30.43
C ASP A 211 2.94 22.57 31.22
N GLY A 212 3.98 21.90 31.73
CA GLY A 212 3.89 20.73 32.59
C GLY A 212 3.71 19.39 31.85
N LEU A 213 3.89 19.34 30.52
CA LEU A 213 3.83 18.06 29.81
C LEU A 213 5.09 17.21 30.06
N GLY A 214 4.89 15.98 30.51
CA GLY A 214 5.95 14.97 30.55
C GLY A 214 6.25 14.40 29.16
N THR A 215 7.31 13.60 29.06
CA THR A 215 7.81 12.98 27.79
C THR A 215 6.73 12.29 26.99
N TRP A 216 5.86 11.51 27.63
CA TRP A 216 4.74 10.83 26.96
C TRP A 216 3.70 11.81 26.42
N GLY A 217 3.43 12.89 27.18
CA GLY A 217 2.52 13.96 26.75
C GLY A 217 3.03 14.67 25.51
N ILE A 218 4.32 14.99 25.45
CA ILE A 218 5.00 15.61 24.31
C ILE A 218 4.94 14.69 23.10
N PHE A 219 5.27 13.41 23.26
CA PHE A 219 5.16 12.43 22.15
C PHE A 219 3.74 12.41 21.58
N ARG A 220 2.72 12.19 22.43
CA ARG A 220 1.34 11.93 21.97
C ARG A 220 0.63 13.20 21.49
N ARG A 221 0.87 14.37 22.13
CA ARG A 221 0.12 15.60 21.85
C ARG A 221 0.84 16.54 20.88
N ILE A 222 2.16 16.39 20.70
CA ILE A 222 2.97 17.27 19.86
C ILE A 222 3.64 16.51 18.73
N CYS A 223 4.57 15.60 19.03
CA CYS A 223 5.39 14.98 18.01
C CYS A 223 4.58 14.11 17.05
N LEU A 224 3.69 13.27 17.54
CA LEU A 224 2.89 12.38 16.72
C LEU A 224 1.87 13.14 15.84
N PRO A 225 1.11 14.14 16.35
CA PRO A 225 0.23 14.96 15.51
C PRO A 225 0.95 15.83 14.48
N MET A 226 2.12 16.39 14.81
CA MET A 226 2.94 17.15 13.86
C MET A 226 3.50 16.26 12.74
N SER A 227 3.70 14.99 13.02
CA SER A 227 4.21 13.98 12.06
C SER A 227 3.12 13.11 11.46
N ARG A 228 1.84 13.52 11.49
CA ARG A 228 0.74 12.70 10.93
C ARG A 228 0.90 12.38 9.44
N ALA A 229 1.49 13.28 8.65
CA ALA A 229 1.74 13.03 7.23
C ALA A 229 2.76 11.89 7.03
N PRO A 230 3.99 11.93 7.56
CA PRO A 230 4.93 10.81 7.45
C PRO A 230 4.43 9.52 8.12
N VAL A 231 3.73 9.61 9.24
CA VAL A 231 3.12 8.43 9.90
C VAL A 231 2.08 7.78 8.99
N SER A 232 1.19 8.55 8.36
CA SER A 232 0.19 8.01 7.42
C SER A 232 0.83 7.42 6.16
N THR A 233 1.91 8.02 5.66
CA THR A 233 2.70 7.48 4.55
C THR A 233 3.29 6.12 4.91
N LEU A 234 3.91 6.03 6.08
CA LEU A 234 4.51 4.78 6.54
C LEU A 234 3.45 3.70 6.79
N LEU A 235 2.29 4.06 7.37
CA LEU A 235 1.15 3.13 7.50
C LEU A 235 0.74 2.57 6.14
N THR A 236 0.65 3.41 5.12
CA THR A 236 0.28 2.95 3.77
C THR A 236 1.35 2.03 3.18
N ILE A 237 2.64 2.37 3.31
CA ILE A 237 3.75 1.53 2.83
C ILE A 237 3.71 0.16 3.51
N GLN A 238 3.57 0.13 4.84
CA GLN A 238 3.53 -1.11 5.61
C GLN A 238 2.28 -1.95 5.31
N ALA A 239 1.12 -1.30 5.08
CA ALA A 239 -0.09 -2.00 4.70
C ALA A 239 0.04 -2.65 3.32
N VAL A 240 0.61 -1.95 2.33
CA VAL A 240 0.86 -2.52 1.00
C VAL A 240 1.87 -3.66 1.07
N PHE A 241 2.92 -3.52 1.87
CA PHE A 241 3.91 -4.57 2.07
C PHE A 241 3.26 -5.82 2.68
N ALA A 242 2.53 -5.68 3.79
CA ALA A 242 1.88 -6.79 4.46
C ALA A 242 0.79 -7.46 3.60
N TRP A 243 0.01 -6.67 2.83
CA TRP A 243 -1.00 -7.21 1.90
C TRP A 243 -0.41 -8.13 0.84
N ASN A 244 0.78 -7.81 0.35
CA ASN A 244 1.46 -8.57 -0.70
C ASN A 244 2.40 -9.65 -0.16
N GLU A 245 2.55 -9.75 1.17
CA GLU A 245 3.46 -10.74 1.75
C GLU A 245 2.98 -12.16 1.48
N TYR A 246 3.89 -13.00 1.01
CA TYR A 246 3.59 -14.37 0.61
C TYR A 246 4.50 -15.40 1.28
N LEU A 247 5.82 -15.14 1.27
CA LEU A 247 6.82 -16.15 1.64
C LEU A 247 6.70 -16.57 3.10
N TRP A 248 6.65 -15.59 4.01
CA TRP A 248 6.54 -15.89 5.43
C TRP A 248 5.20 -16.51 5.80
N PRO A 249 4.05 -15.96 5.40
CA PRO A 249 2.76 -16.61 5.61
C PRO A 249 2.71 -18.04 5.07
N GLN A 250 3.28 -18.31 3.90
CA GLN A 250 3.31 -19.66 3.33
C GLN A 250 4.05 -20.65 4.23
N LEU A 251 5.18 -20.24 4.83
CA LEU A 251 5.96 -21.11 5.72
C LEU A 251 5.25 -21.37 7.06
N ILE A 252 4.54 -20.35 7.57
CA ILE A 252 3.98 -20.38 8.93
C ILE A 252 2.52 -20.85 8.96
N THR A 253 1.72 -20.60 7.92
CA THR A 253 0.25 -20.80 7.98
C THR A 253 -0.29 -21.84 7.00
N ASN A 254 0.58 -22.52 6.24
CA ASN A 254 0.14 -23.45 5.22
C ASN A 254 -0.82 -24.52 5.77
N GLY A 255 -2.07 -24.51 5.27
CA GLY A 255 -3.12 -25.45 5.70
C GLY A 255 -3.73 -25.13 7.08
N SER A 256 -3.47 -23.97 7.69
CA SER A 256 -4.07 -23.55 8.95
C SER A 256 -5.21 -22.55 8.75
N HIS A 257 -6.05 -22.35 9.78
CA HIS A 257 -7.08 -21.30 9.81
C HIS A 257 -6.52 -19.86 9.80
N ALA A 258 -5.23 -19.68 10.03
CA ALA A 258 -4.55 -18.37 9.95
C ALA A 258 -4.02 -18.06 8.55
N GLN A 259 -4.36 -18.86 7.54
CA GLN A 259 -3.87 -18.69 6.18
C GLN A 259 -4.37 -17.38 5.57
N VAL A 260 -3.44 -16.62 4.98
CA VAL A 260 -3.76 -15.37 4.29
C VAL A 260 -4.08 -15.62 2.81
N LEU A 261 -4.76 -14.68 2.18
CA LEU A 261 -5.30 -14.83 0.83
C LEU A 261 -4.22 -15.07 -0.23
N THR A 262 -3.03 -14.46 -0.11
CA THR A 262 -1.92 -14.67 -1.04
C THR A 262 -1.46 -16.13 -1.05
N VAL A 263 -1.41 -16.78 0.11
CA VAL A 263 -1.05 -18.20 0.25
C VAL A 263 -2.19 -19.10 -0.25
N ALA A 264 -3.42 -18.77 0.12
CA ALA A 264 -4.60 -19.53 -0.30
C ALA A 264 -4.77 -19.55 -1.83
N LEU A 265 -4.54 -18.42 -2.49
CA LEU A 265 -4.56 -18.30 -3.95
C LEU A 265 -3.47 -19.16 -4.62
N ALA A 266 -2.26 -19.12 -4.09
CA ALA A 266 -1.18 -19.95 -4.62
C ALA A 266 -1.49 -21.44 -4.44
N PHE A 267 -2.01 -21.83 -3.28
CA PHE A 267 -2.41 -23.21 -2.98
C PHE A 267 -3.54 -23.68 -3.90
N PHE A 268 -4.54 -22.83 -4.14
CA PHE A 268 -5.66 -23.11 -5.02
C PHE A 268 -5.23 -23.47 -6.46
N VAL A 269 -4.22 -22.76 -6.99
CA VAL A 269 -3.71 -23.03 -8.35
C VAL A 269 -2.73 -24.20 -8.41
N LEU A 270 -1.87 -24.35 -7.38
CA LEU A 270 -0.76 -25.28 -7.43
C LEU A 270 -1.12 -26.72 -7.02
N ASN A 271 -2.11 -26.87 -6.14
CA ASN A 271 -2.45 -28.15 -5.52
C ASN A 271 -3.66 -28.85 -6.14
N THR A 272 -3.92 -28.70 -7.43
CA THR A 272 -4.89 -29.51 -8.16
C THR A 272 -4.15 -30.68 -8.84
N PRO A 273 -3.96 -31.85 -8.17
CA PRO A 273 -3.18 -32.96 -8.70
C PRO A 273 -3.89 -33.62 -9.89
N GLY A 274 -3.18 -33.81 -10.99
CA GLY A 274 -3.64 -34.63 -12.11
C GLY A 274 -4.76 -34.07 -12.98
N VAL A 275 -5.21 -32.84 -12.72
CA VAL A 275 -6.28 -32.16 -13.47
C VAL A 275 -5.76 -30.82 -13.99
N ALA A 276 -6.36 -30.32 -15.06
CA ALA A 276 -6.05 -28.98 -15.56
C ALA A 276 -6.26 -27.93 -14.45
N ARG A 277 -5.32 -27.01 -14.27
CA ARG A 277 -5.38 -25.94 -13.28
C ARG A 277 -6.61 -25.06 -13.51
N ASP A 278 -7.32 -24.71 -12.43
CA ASP A 278 -8.47 -23.80 -12.50
C ASP A 278 -8.03 -22.33 -12.66
N TRP A 279 -7.60 -22.00 -13.86
CA TRP A 279 -7.15 -20.65 -14.17
C TRP A 279 -8.28 -19.62 -14.13
N THR A 280 -9.49 -19.98 -14.58
CA THR A 280 -10.63 -19.05 -14.59
C THR A 280 -11.11 -18.73 -13.18
N GLY A 281 -11.17 -19.71 -12.29
CA GLY A 281 -11.42 -19.49 -10.87
C GLY A 281 -10.33 -18.68 -10.21
N PHE A 282 -9.05 -18.95 -10.53
CA PHE A 282 -7.93 -18.16 -10.04
C PHE A 282 -7.98 -16.70 -10.51
N MET A 283 -8.31 -16.44 -11.78
CA MET A 283 -8.46 -15.07 -12.30
C MET A 283 -9.63 -14.34 -11.63
N ALA A 284 -10.73 -15.04 -11.35
CA ALA A 284 -11.85 -14.48 -10.60
C ALA A 284 -11.45 -14.12 -9.15
N ALA A 285 -10.77 -15.04 -8.45
CA ALA A 285 -10.29 -14.80 -7.10
C ALA A 285 -9.28 -13.65 -7.03
N THR A 286 -8.34 -13.59 -7.98
CA THR A 286 -7.35 -12.50 -8.06
C THR A 286 -8.01 -11.16 -8.37
N THR A 287 -9.03 -11.14 -9.25
CA THR A 287 -9.82 -9.93 -9.54
C THR A 287 -10.47 -9.39 -8.26
N LEU A 288 -11.09 -10.25 -7.45
CA LEU A 288 -11.68 -9.86 -6.17
C LEU A 288 -10.62 -9.38 -5.17
N THR A 289 -9.43 -9.99 -5.18
CA THR A 289 -8.33 -9.64 -4.26
C THR A 289 -7.75 -8.24 -4.55
N VAL A 290 -7.80 -7.78 -5.79
CA VAL A 290 -7.34 -6.43 -6.17
C VAL A 290 -8.28 -5.34 -5.63
N ILE A 291 -9.58 -5.62 -5.48
CA ILE A 291 -10.58 -4.62 -5.07
C ILE A 291 -10.23 -3.94 -3.73
N PRO A 292 -9.97 -4.67 -2.62
CA PRO A 292 -9.60 -4.04 -1.36
C PRO A 292 -8.36 -3.16 -1.46
N LEU A 293 -7.35 -3.59 -2.22
CA LEU A 293 -6.11 -2.82 -2.41
C LEU A 293 -6.38 -1.52 -3.18
N VAL A 294 -7.18 -1.57 -4.24
CA VAL A 294 -7.58 -0.39 -5.02
C VAL A 294 -8.38 0.57 -4.14
N LEU A 295 -9.36 0.08 -3.38
CA LEU A 295 -10.14 0.91 -2.45
C LEU A 295 -9.24 1.57 -1.39
N PHE A 296 -8.30 0.81 -0.83
CA PHE A 296 -7.31 1.34 0.10
C PHE A 296 -6.44 2.44 -0.55
N MET A 297 -5.95 2.22 -1.77
CA MET A 297 -5.17 3.21 -2.52
C MET A 297 -5.97 4.47 -2.88
N LEU A 298 -7.24 4.35 -3.24
CA LEU A 298 -8.11 5.50 -3.49
C LEU A 298 -8.35 6.32 -2.23
N ALA A 299 -8.48 5.66 -1.06
CA ALA A 299 -8.70 6.33 0.22
C ALA A 299 -7.44 7.04 0.74
N PHE A 300 -6.27 6.43 0.59
CA PHE A 300 -5.03 6.88 1.23
C PHE A 300 -3.95 7.38 0.26
N GLY A 301 -4.02 7.06 -1.03
CA GLY A 301 -2.97 7.35 -2.02
C GLY A 301 -2.69 8.86 -2.21
N ARG A 302 -3.70 9.72 -2.08
CA ARG A 302 -3.49 11.18 -2.14
C ARG A 302 -2.56 11.68 -1.02
N LYS A 303 -2.64 11.09 0.17
CA LYS A 303 -1.79 11.45 1.31
C LYS A 303 -0.32 11.06 1.08
N LEU A 304 -0.08 9.96 0.35
CA LEU A 304 1.26 9.53 -0.06
C LEU A 304 1.96 10.59 -0.92
N VAL A 305 1.29 11.03 -1.99
CA VAL A 305 1.86 11.99 -2.94
C VAL A 305 2.19 13.31 -2.25
N THR A 306 1.29 13.83 -1.40
CA THR A 306 1.48 15.10 -0.70
C THR A 306 2.65 15.04 0.31
N SER A 307 2.81 13.92 1.02
CA SER A 307 3.89 13.79 2.01
C SER A 307 5.28 13.66 1.40
N LEU A 308 5.39 13.03 0.22
CA LEU A 308 6.65 12.94 -0.52
C LEU A 308 7.07 14.30 -1.08
N GLN A 309 6.12 15.14 -1.50
CA GLN A 309 6.38 16.50 -1.97
C GLN A 309 6.85 17.43 -0.85
N LEU A 310 6.32 17.31 0.36
CA LEU A 310 6.76 18.10 1.50
C LEU A 310 8.19 17.77 1.94
N GLY A 311 8.65 16.53 1.75
CA GLY A 311 10.03 16.12 2.01
C GLY A 311 11.05 16.69 1.00
N SER A 312 10.62 17.05 -0.21
CA SER A 312 11.48 17.60 -1.28
C SER A 312 11.50 19.12 -1.32
N ALA A 313 10.51 19.81 -0.75
CA ALA A 313 10.38 21.27 -0.74
C ALA A 313 11.16 21.96 0.40
N GLY A 314 11.78 21.22 1.29
CA GLY A 314 12.57 21.71 2.43
C GLY A 314 14.08 21.84 2.18
N LYS A 315 14.51 21.96 0.90
CA LYS A 315 15.91 22.24 0.54
C LYS A 315 16.02 23.60 -0.11
#